data_aa715ab561e5698340dd22598f434dea
#
_entry.id   aa715ab561e5698340dd22598f434dea
#
_cell.length_a   1.000
_cell.length_b   1.000
_cell.length_c   1.000
_cell.angle_alpha   90.00
_cell.angle_beta   90.00
_cell.angle_gamma   90.00
#
_symmetry.space_group_name_H-M   'P 1'
#
loop_
_entity.id
_entity.type
_entity.pdbx_description
1 polymer ?
#
loop_
_entity_poly.entity_id
_entity_poly.type
_entity_poly.pdbx_seq_one_letter_code
_entity_poly.pdbx_strand_id
1 'polypeptide(L)'
;MLDTSWLKVFTFFGIWAIVWLPIAFVVSRLINWRPEQILIPKQKLILLASLYILSPIVLYWKITVEDLSFANLGLSLQPNIFASILLGLVLSLLSLIVVFALESIFKLVNWHWDRTNQLLSLSLPILALALFISIIEELIFRGYTFSTLLIDYPYWLAAAISSLIFALLHLVWERKETLPQIPGLWLMGMILIGARIINNGNLGLAIGLHTGWIWGLTCIDSAQLLTYSKKDSWLTGFSQQPLAGIAGISCLFLTGSILWIMSN
;
A
#
# COMPACT_ATOMS: atom_id res chain seq x y z
N MET A 1 15.46 27.48 12.46
CA MET A 1 14.09 27.91 12.78
C MET A 1 13.05 27.36 11.81
N LEU A 2 13.19 26.13 11.31
CA LEU A 2 12.24 25.48 10.38
C LEU A 2 12.32 23.94 10.54
N ASP A 3 12.36 23.42 11.79
CA ASP A 3 12.62 22.00 12.08
C ASP A 3 11.41 21.25 12.67
N THR A 4 10.20 21.74 12.44
CA THR A 4 9.02 21.00 12.84
C THR A 4 8.80 19.81 11.89
N SER A 5 8.43 18.66 12.44
CA SER A 5 8.17 17.44 11.66
C SER A 5 7.18 17.67 10.51
N TRP A 6 6.15 18.49 10.73
CA TRP A 6 5.19 18.88 9.69
C TRP A 6 5.83 19.55 8.50
N LEU A 7 6.75 20.52 8.73
CA LEU A 7 7.39 21.21 7.62
C LEU A 7 8.26 20.25 6.81
N LYS A 8 8.96 19.32 7.45
CA LYS A 8 9.74 18.28 6.78
C LYS A 8 8.86 17.38 5.92
N VAL A 9 7.73 16.93 6.45
CA VAL A 9 6.75 16.08 5.73
C VAL A 9 6.13 16.85 4.57
N PHE A 10 5.62 18.07 4.78
CA PHE A 10 5.04 18.89 3.70
C PHE A 10 6.06 19.25 2.63
N THR A 11 7.30 19.55 3.02
CA THR A 11 8.38 19.83 2.07
C THR A 11 8.68 18.61 1.19
N PHE A 12 8.73 17.41 1.79
CA PHE A 12 8.94 16.18 1.04
C PHE A 12 7.86 15.94 -0.02
N PHE A 13 6.59 15.92 0.40
CA PHE A 13 5.47 15.69 -0.54
C PHE A 13 5.31 16.84 -1.54
N GLY A 14 5.55 18.08 -1.11
CA GLY A 14 5.51 19.26 -1.97
C GLY A 14 6.57 19.21 -3.07
N ILE A 15 7.82 18.89 -2.73
CA ILE A 15 8.90 18.73 -3.71
C ILE A 15 8.60 17.56 -4.66
N TRP A 16 8.15 16.42 -4.11
CA TRP A 16 7.79 15.28 -4.94
C TRP A 16 6.70 15.65 -5.97
N ALA A 17 5.65 16.37 -5.53
CA ALA A 17 4.60 16.86 -6.42
C ALA A 17 5.14 17.84 -7.46
N ILE A 18 5.94 18.86 -7.05
CA ILE A 18 6.51 19.86 -7.94
C ILE A 18 7.41 19.25 -9.02
N VAL A 19 8.22 18.26 -8.64
CA VAL A 19 9.11 17.58 -9.61
C VAL A 19 8.33 16.65 -10.51
N TRP A 20 7.30 15.97 -9.99
CA TRP A 20 6.49 15.03 -10.77
C TRP A 20 5.53 15.73 -11.75
N LEU A 21 4.93 16.86 -11.39
CA LEU A 21 3.92 17.52 -12.23
C LEU A 21 4.38 17.84 -13.67
N PRO A 22 5.61 18.37 -13.92
CA PRO A 22 6.12 18.55 -15.28
C PRO A 22 6.25 17.21 -16.04
N ILE A 23 6.72 16.16 -15.36
CA ILE A 23 6.85 14.82 -15.95
C ILE A 23 5.46 14.26 -16.28
N ALA A 24 4.50 14.38 -15.35
CA ALA A 24 3.12 13.97 -15.57
C ALA A 24 2.48 14.71 -16.75
N PHE A 25 2.77 16.01 -16.91
CA PHE A 25 2.30 16.81 -18.05
C PHE A 25 2.85 16.27 -19.38
N VAL A 26 4.15 16.01 -19.48
CA VAL A 26 4.76 15.44 -20.69
C VAL A 26 4.20 14.04 -20.96
N VAL A 27 4.18 13.19 -19.94
CA VAL A 27 3.65 11.81 -20.05
C VAL A 27 2.18 11.83 -20.48
N SER A 28 1.35 12.70 -19.92
CA SER A 28 -0.07 12.84 -20.31
C SER A 28 -0.25 13.16 -21.78
N ARG A 29 0.62 14.01 -22.34
CA ARG A 29 0.62 14.34 -23.77
C ARG A 29 1.03 13.15 -24.64
N LEU A 30 2.05 12.40 -24.21
CA LEU A 30 2.52 11.22 -24.94
C LEU A 30 1.48 10.10 -24.99
N ILE A 31 0.69 9.93 -23.92
CA ILE A 31 -0.37 8.91 -23.85
C ILE A 31 -1.73 9.45 -24.34
N ASN A 32 -1.80 10.67 -24.87
CA ASN A 32 -3.01 11.32 -25.35
C ASN A 32 -4.13 11.41 -24.31
N TRP A 33 -3.77 11.67 -23.04
CA TRP A 33 -4.72 11.86 -21.95
C TRP A 33 -4.84 13.35 -21.57
N ARG A 34 -6.07 13.75 -21.19
CA ARG A 34 -6.37 15.10 -20.66
C ARG A 34 -7.06 14.96 -19.29
N PRO A 35 -6.83 15.91 -18.34
CA PRO A 35 -7.42 15.87 -16.99
C PRO A 35 -8.94 15.75 -16.93
N GLU A 36 -9.65 16.14 -17.99
CA GLU A 36 -11.12 16.07 -18.10
C GLU A 36 -11.62 14.67 -18.48
N GLN A 37 -10.72 13.78 -18.90
CA GLN A 37 -11.06 12.43 -19.36
C GLN A 37 -10.84 11.40 -18.26
N ILE A 38 -11.67 10.36 -18.26
CA ILE A 38 -11.46 9.19 -17.41
C ILE A 38 -10.19 8.47 -17.87
N LEU A 39 -9.27 8.21 -16.93
CA LEU A 39 -8.07 7.41 -17.19
C LEU A 39 -8.44 5.96 -17.50
N ILE A 40 -8.01 5.47 -18.65
CA ILE A 40 -8.04 4.02 -18.90
C ILE A 40 -6.91 3.32 -18.13
N PRO A 41 -7.03 2.02 -17.78
CA PRO A 41 -6.05 1.31 -16.95
C PRO A 41 -4.61 1.45 -17.42
N LYS A 42 -4.35 1.37 -18.74
CA LYS A 42 -3.00 1.53 -19.31
C LYS A 42 -2.43 2.93 -19.08
N GLN A 43 -3.23 3.97 -19.25
CA GLN A 43 -2.79 5.36 -19.03
C GLN A 43 -2.49 5.61 -17.56
N LYS A 44 -3.36 5.11 -16.67
CA LYS A 44 -3.16 5.15 -15.22
C LYS A 44 -1.85 4.48 -14.82
N LEU A 45 -1.58 3.26 -15.33
CA LEU A 45 -0.35 2.54 -15.03
C LEU A 45 0.91 3.31 -15.44
N ILE A 46 0.91 3.95 -16.62
CA ILE A 46 2.06 4.75 -17.10
C ILE A 46 2.29 5.98 -16.22
N LEU A 47 1.22 6.68 -15.83
CA LEU A 47 1.33 7.84 -14.93
C LEU A 47 1.79 7.42 -13.53
N LEU A 48 1.24 6.33 -12.97
CA LEU A 48 1.69 5.75 -11.72
C LEU A 48 3.16 5.35 -11.80
N ALA A 49 3.57 4.64 -12.85
CA ALA A 49 4.97 4.24 -13.03
C ALA A 49 5.91 5.44 -13.01
N SER A 50 5.54 6.56 -13.67
CA SER A 50 6.34 7.79 -13.65
C SER A 50 6.49 8.38 -12.25
N LEU A 51 5.44 8.33 -11.42
CA LEU A 51 5.44 8.78 -10.04
C LEU A 51 6.32 7.89 -9.15
N TYR A 52 6.17 6.57 -9.27
CA TYR A 52 6.89 5.60 -8.45
C TYR A 52 8.37 5.48 -8.81
N ILE A 53 8.75 5.63 -10.09
CA ILE A 53 10.17 5.66 -10.52
C ILE A 53 10.86 6.92 -9.99
N LEU A 54 10.15 8.04 -9.91
CA LEU A 54 10.69 9.29 -9.38
C LEU A 54 10.85 9.28 -7.86
N SER A 55 9.97 8.59 -7.14
CA SER A 55 9.91 8.65 -5.68
C SER A 55 11.19 8.23 -4.95
N PRO A 56 11.92 7.16 -5.33
CA PRO A 56 13.20 6.82 -4.71
C PRO A 56 14.25 7.91 -4.88
N ILE A 57 14.23 8.64 -6.00
CA ILE A 57 15.18 9.73 -6.29
C ILE A 57 14.91 10.90 -5.34
N VAL A 58 13.64 11.31 -5.21
CA VAL A 58 13.23 12.39 -4.30
C VAL A 58 13.50 12.00 -2.85
N LEU A 59 13.20 10.75 -2.47
CA LEU A 59 13.46 10.25 -1.13
C LEU A 59 14.97 10.22 -0.84
N TYR A 60 15.79 9.71 -1.76
CA TYR A 60 17.25 9.69 -1.61
C TYR A 60 17.83 11.10 -1.43
N TRP A 61 17.41 12.05 -2.26
CA TRP A 61 17.79 13.44 -2.09
C TRP A 61 17.41 13.97 -0.70
N LYS A 62 16.17 13.73 -0.27
CA LYS A 62 15.66 14.23 1.01
C LYS A 62 16.40 13.67 2.21
N ILE A 63 16.67 12.36 2.25
CA ILE A 63 17.41 11.75 3.35
C ILE A 63 18.87 12.20 3.36
N THR A 64 19.48 12.43 2.20
CA THR A 64 20.86 12.96 2.10
C THR A 64 20.94 14.39 2.66
N VAL A 65 19.95 15.25 2.37
CA VAL A 65 19.92 16.63 2.91
C VAL A 65 19.70 16.64 4.44
N GLU A 66 19.05 15.60 4.98
CA GLU A 66 18.79 15.47 6.43
C GLU A 66 19.82 14.58 7.16
N ASP A 67 20.94 14.22 6.52
CA ASP A 67 21.97 13.33 7.06
C ASP A 67 21.40 11.98 7.56
N LEU A 68 20.37 11.46 6.88
CA LEU A 68 19.76 10.17 7.13
C LEU A 68 20.26 9.12 6.14
N SER A 69 20.08 7.85 6.49
CA SER A 69 20.34 6.69 5.64
C SER A 69 19.08 5.85 5.48
N PHE A 70 19.05 4.93 4.52
CA PHE A 70 17.96 3.94 4.42
C PHE A 70 17.84 3.06 5.67
N ALA A 71 18.94 2.81 6.37
CA ALA A 71 18.92 2.09 7.64
C ALA A 71 18.15 2.86 8.73
N ASN A 72 18.26 4.19 8.79
CA ASN A 72 17.47 5.04 9.70
C ASN A 72 15.97 4.96 9.40
N LEU A 73 15.61 4.73 8.14
CA LEU A 73 14.23 4.52 7.72
C LEU A 73 13.72 3.10 8.02
N GLY A 74 14.57 2.20 8.50
CA GLY A 74 14.22 0.81 8.78
C GLY A 74 14.48 -0.16 7.62
N LEU A 75 15.14 0.28 6.55
CA LEU A 75 15.60 -0.59 5.47
C LEU A 75 17.08 -0.94 5.68
N SER A 76 17.35 -1.95 6.49
CA SER A 76 18.69 -2.50 6.65
C SER A 76 18.80 -3.84 5.91
N LEU A 77 19.75 -3.97 4.99
CA LEU A 77 19.95 -5.17 4.16
C LEU A 77 20.64 -6.31 4.94
N GLN A 78 20.19 -6.57 6.16
CA GLN A 78 20.66 -7.73 6.94
C GLN A 78 19.87 -8.99 6.51
N PRO A 79 20.44 -10.19 6.62
CA PRO A 79 19.79 -11.42 6.17
C PRO A 79 18.38 -11.66 6.76
N ASN A 80 18.11 -11.19 7.96
CA ASN A 80 16.83 -11.29 8.64
C ASN A 80 15.71 -10.48 7.96
N ILE A 81 16.02 -9.47 7.12
CA ILE A 81 14.99 -8.72 6.40
C ILE A 81 14.24 -9.63 5.41
N PHE A 82 14.95 -10.52 4.72
CA PHE A 82 14.32 -11.45 3.77
C PHE A 82 13.37 -12.42 4.47
N ALA A 83 13.76 -12.92 5.64
CA ALA A 83 12.88 -13.76 6.47
C ALA A 83 11.63 -12.99 6.93
N SER A 84 11.79 -11.73 7.32
CA SER A 84 10.67 -10.87 7.71
C SER A 84 9.73 -10.55 6.53
N ILE A 85 10.28 -10.28 5.33
CA ILE A 85 9.48 -10.10 4.11
C ILE A 85 8.68 -11.37 3.81
N LEU A 86 9.34 -12.53 3.83
CA LEU A 86 8.67 -13.80 3.56
C LEU A 86 7.57 -14.09 4.59
N LEU A 87 7.84 -13.85 5.87
CA LEU A 87 6.83 -13.99 6.92
C LEU A 87 5.62 -13.09 6.69
N GLY A 88 5.86 -11.80 6.39
CA GLY A 88 4.79 -10.85 6.08
C GLY A 88 3.98 -11.27 4.85
N LEU A 89 4.65 -11.73 3.79
CA LEU A 89 4.02 -12.24 2.57
C LEU A 89 3.11 -13.43 2.87
N VAL A 90 3.58 -14.40 3.65
CA VAL A 90 2.80 -15.57 4.04
C VAL A 90 1.60 -15.16 4.89
N LEU A 91 1.78 -14.31 5.90
CA LEU A 91 0.69 -13.84 6.77
C LEU A 91 -0.40 -13.10 5.99
N SER A 92 -0.03 -12.22 5.06
CA SER A 92 -1.00 -11.50 4.23
C SER A 92 -1.77 -12.42 3.30
N LEU A 93 -1.11 -13.39 2.65
CA LEU A 93 -1.79 -14.36 1.80
C LEU A 93 -2.72 -15.26 2.61
N LEU A 94 -2.30 -15.72 3.78
CA LEU A 94 -3.17 -16.51 4.68
C LEU A 94 -4.39 -15.71 5.10
N SER A 95 -4.23 -14.42 5.41
CA SER A 95 -5.35 -13.56 5.77
C SER A 95 -6.35 -13.40 4.62
N LEU A 96 -5.88 -13.24 3.38
CA LEU A 96 -6.74 -13.21 2.19
C LEU A 96 -7.45 -14.55 1.95
N ILE A 97 -6.73 -15.68 2.10
CA ILE A 97 -7.32 -17.01 1.97
C ILE A 97 -8.48 -17.19 2.96
N VAL A 98 -8.28 -16.79 4.23
CA VAL A 98 -9.33 -16.88 5.24
C VAL A 98 -10.56 -16.05 4.85
N VAL A 99 -10.36 -14.79 4.41
CA VAL A 99 -11.47 -13.92 4.01
C VAL A 99 -12.24 -14.50 2.83
N PHE A 100 -11.54 -14.85 1.75
CA PHE A 100 -12.20 -15.38 0.56
C PHE A 100 -12.83 -16.77 0.79
N ALA A 101 -12.26 -17.59 1.68
CA ALA A 101 -12.89 -18.85 2.11
C ALA A 101 -14.21 -18.57 2.83
N LEU A 102 -14.24 -17.63 3.77
CA LEU A 102 -15.47 -17.23 4.45
C LEU A 102 -16.51 -16.67 3.48
N GLU A 103 -16.10 -15.77 2.58
CA GLU A 103 -16.99 -15.21 1.55
C GLU A 103 -17.55 -16.30 0.64
N SER A 104 -16.77 -17.34 0.33
CA SER A 104 -17.19 -18.50 -0.45
C SER A 104 -18.23 -19.37 0.30
N ILE A 105 -17.98 -19.65 1.59
CA ILE A 105 -18.90 -20.41 2.45
C ILE A 105 -20.25 -19.71 2.53
N PHE A 106 -20.24 -18.38 2.66
CA PHE A 106 -21.46 -17.56 2.69
C PHE A 106 -22.04 -17.23 1.32
N LYS A 107 -21.49 -17.82 0.22
CA LYS A 107 -21.94 -17.60 -1.17
C LYS A 107 -21.95 -16.13 -1.60
N LEU A 108 -21.03 -15.35 -1.06
CA LEU A 108 -20.87 -13.93 -1.39
C LEU A 108 -20.04 -13.71 -2.65
N VAL A 109 -19.30 -14.73 -3.08
CA VAL A 109 -18.41 -14.72 -4.24
C VAL A 109 -18.62 -15.97 -5.11
N ASN A 110 -18.35 -15.81 -6.41
CA ASN A 110 -18.35 -16.89 -7.39
C ASN A 110 -16.94 -17.00 -8.00
N TRP A 111 -16.35 -18.19 -7.98
CA TRP A 111 -15.01 -18.45 -8.51
C TRP A 111 -15.08 -18.92 -9.96
N HIS A 112 -14.14 -18.44 -10.78
CA HIS A 112 -13.94 -18.79 -12.18
C HIS A 112 -12.62 -19.57 -12.35
N TRP A 113 -12.62 -20.83 -11.93
CA TRP A 113 -11.43 -21.69 -11.94
C TRP A 113 -10.90 -21.99 -13.33
N ASP A 114 -11.70 -21.82 -14.39
CA ASP A 114 -11.30 -21.86 -15.78
C ASP A 114 -10.23 -20.82 -16.15
N ARG A 115 -10.07 -19.77 -15.33
CA ARG A 115 -9.11 -18.67 -15.51
C ARG A 115 -7.77 -18.87 -14.77
N THR A 116 -7.53 -20.04 -14.21
CA THR A 116 -6.30 -20.34 -13.44
C THR A 116 -5.02 -20.16 -14.29
N ASN A 117 -5.05 -20.49 -15.56
CA ASN A 117 -3.90 -20.28 -16.46
C ASN A 117 -3.56 -18.78 -16.62
N GLN A 118 -4.57 -17.90 -16.66
CA GLN A 118 -4.37 -16.46 -16.69
C GLN A 118 -3.78 -15.97 -15.36
N LEU A 119 -4.29 -16.45 -14.24
CA LEU A 119 -3.73 -16.16 -12.91
C LEU A 119 -2.24 -16.52 -12.85
N LEU A 120 -1.86 -17.73 -13.26
CA LEU A 120 -0.48 -18.20 -13.24
C LEU A 120 0.44 -17.34 -14.13
N SER A 121 -0.02 -16.97 -15.33
CA SER A 121 0.77 -16.14 -16.26
C SER A 121 1.01 -14.71 -15.73
N LEU A 122 0.07 -14.15 -14.97
CA LEU A 122 0.15 -12.80 -14.41
C LEU A 122 0.83 -12.75 -13.04
N SER A 123 0.89 -13.88 -12.34
CA SER A 123 1.32 -13.97 -10.94
C SER A 123 2.72 -13.38 -10.71
N LEU A 124 3.73 -13.79 -11.48
CA LEU A 124 5.10 -13.33 -11.29
C LEU A 124 5.32 -11.85 -11.66
N PRO A 125 4.82 -11.34 -12.79
CA PRO A 125 4.86 -9.90 -13.07
C PRO A 125 4.18 -9.03 -12.01
N ILE A 126 3.01 -9.46 -11.53
CA ILE A 126 2.28 -8.72 -10.48
C ILE A 126 3.03 -8.78 -9.14
N LEU A 127 3.65 -9.92 -8.79
CA LEU A 127 4.48 -10.01 -7.58
C LEU A 127 5.65 -9.03 -7.62
N ALA A 128 6.36 -8.95 -8.76
CA ALA A 128 7.46 -8.02 -8.92
C ALA A 128 7.00 -6.56 -8.79
N LEU A 129 5.86 -6.22 -9.40
CA LEU A 129 5.26 -4.88 -9.29
C LEU A 129 4.79 -4.58 -7.86
N ALA A 130 4.10 -5.52 -7.21
CA ALA A 130 3.63 -5.38 -5.83
C ALA A 130 4.79 -5.16 -4.86
N LEU A 131 5.88 -5.93 -5.00
CA LEU A 131 7.08 -5.78 -4.19
C LEU A 131 7.73 -4.39 -4.39
N PHE A 132 7.85 -3.94 -5.65
CA PHE A 132 8.39 -2.63 -5.98
C PHE A 132 7.56 -1.49 -5.35
N ILE A 133 6.23 -1.54 -5.51
CA ILE A 133 5.31 -0.56 -4.93
C ILE A 133 5.44 -0.56 -3.40
N SER A 134 5.37 -1.75 -2.79
CA SER A 134 5.42 -1.88 -1.32
C SER A 134 6.73 -1.36 -0.73
N ILE A 135 7.88 -1.65 -1.35
CA ILE A 135 9.17 -1.12 -0.87
C ILE A 135 9.15 0.41 -0.87
N ILE A 136 8.68 1.02 -1.95
CA ILE A 136 8.62 2.49 -2.07
C ILE A 136 7.66 3.09 -1.04
N GLU A 137 6.44 2.56 -0.95
CA GLU A 137 5.45 3.10 -0.03
C GLU A 137 5.83 2.89 1.43
N GLU A 138 6.37 1.74 1.79
CA GLU A 138 6.84 1.51 3.16
C GLU A 138 8.01 2.43 3.52
N LEU A 139 8.95 2.67 2.62
CA LEU A 139 10.02 3.63 2.83
C LEU A 139 9.51 5.06 3.03
N ILE A 140 8.51 5.49 2.25
CA ILE A 140 7.94 6.83 2.35
C ILE A 140 7.09 6.98 3.60
N PHE A 141 6.12 6.10 3.80
CA PHE A 141 5.10 6.30 4.86
C PHE A 141 5.56 5.75 6.21
N ARG A 142 6.10 4.53 6.26
CA ARG A 142 6.53 3.89 7.51
C ARG A 142 7.99 4.18 7.81
N GLY A 143 8.81 4.41 6.78
CA GLY A 143 10.18 4.86 6.90
C GLY A 143 10.27 6.34 7.24
N TYR A 144 10.14 7.19 6.24
CA TYR A 144 10.40 8.62 6.36
C TYR A 144 9.31 9.38 7.14
N THR A 145 8.04 9.32 6.67
CA THR A 145 6.95 10.13 7.23
C THR A 145 6.72 9.83 8.71
N PHE A 146 6.57 8.55 9.06
CA PHE A 146 6.36 8.13 10.45
C PHE A 146 7.55 8.50 11.34
N SER A 147 8.79 8.21 10.93
CA SER A 147 9.99 8.55 11.72
C SER A 147 10.16 10.05 11.90
N THR A 148 9.83 10.85 10.89
CA THR A 148 9.86 12.32 10.99
C THR A 148 8.80 12.82 11.98
N LEU A 149 7.59 12.27 11.94
CA LEU A 149 6.53 12.67 12.89
C LEU A 149 6.85 12.29 14.33
N LEU A 150 7.63 11.23 14.59
CA LEU A 150 8.08 10.85 15.93
C LEU A 150 8.95 11.91 16.61
N ILE A 151 9.47 12.91 15.88
CA ILE A 151 10.23 14.01 16.47
C ILE A 151 9.35 14.85 17.40
N ASP A 152 8.09 15.10 16.99
CA ASP A 152 7.17 16.01 17.69
C ASP A 152 5.97 15.29 18.32
N TYR A 153 5.68 14.04 17.95
CA TYR A 153 4.46 13.33 18.34
C TYR A 153 4.73 11.96 18.98
N PRO A 154 3.87 11.54 19.93
CA PRO A 154 3.93 10.19 20.47
C PRO A 154 3.60 9.15 19.38
N TYR A 155 4.08 7.91 19.58
CA TYR A 155 3.99 6.81 18.62
C TYR A 155 2.61 6.64 17.98
N TRP A 156 1.56 6.59 18.80
CA TRP A 156 0.20 6.36 18.32
C TRP A 156 -0.31 7.48 17.42
N LEU A 157 0.05 8.76 17.74
CA LEU A 157 -0.38 9.92 16.97
C LEU A 157 0.41 10.02 15.66
N ALA A 158 1.72 9.82 15.70
CA ALA A 158 2.56 9.75 14.51
C ALA A 158 2.08 8.64 13.56
N ALA A 159 1.71 7.47 14.09
CA ALA A 159 1.15 6.36 13.35
C ALA A 159 -0.20 6.74 12.70
N ALA A 160 -1.11 7.33 13.47
CA ALA A 160 -2.43 7.74 12.98
C ALA A 160 -2.32 8.77 11.85
N ILE A 161 -1.44 9.77 12.00
CA ILE A 161 -1.22 10.83 11.01
C ILE A 161 -0.58 10.26 9.75
N SER A 162 0.50 9.49 9.87
CA SER A 162 1.17 8.89 8.70
C SER A 162 0.23 7.98 7.92
N SER A 163 -0.58 7.17 8.62
CA SER A 163 -1.58 6.30 8.00
C SER A 163 -2.72 7.09 7.33
N LEU A 164 -3.09 8.24 7.89
CA LEU A 164 -4.10 9.12 7.29
C LEU A 164 -3.56 9.76 6.01
N ILE A 165 -2.32 10.25 6.01
CA ILE A 165 -1.67 10.80 4.80
C ILE A 165 -1.62 9.71 3.71
N PHE A 166 -1.20 8.50 4.07
CA PHE A 166 -1.20 7.34 3.18
C PHE A 166 -2.58 7.09 2.55
N ALA A 167 -3.63 7.01 3.37
CA ALA A 167 -4.99 6.77 2.89
C ALA A 167 -5.49 7.89 1.96
N LEU A 168 -5.26 9.16 2.33
CA LEU A 168 -5.72 10.31 1.56
C LEU A 168 -5.02 10.45 0.20
N LEU A 169 -3.74 10.08 0.10
CA LEU A 169 -3.02 10.13 -1.17
C LEU A 169 -3.55 9.13 -2.21
N HIS A 170 -4.22 8.06 -1.80
CA HIS A 170 -4.91 7.15 -2.72
C HIS A 170 -6.10 7.80 -3.43
N LEU A 171 -6.68 8.89 -2.90
CA LEU A 171 -7.77 9.63 -3.56
C LEU A 171 -7.35 10.33 -4.86
N VAL A 172 -6.05 10.48 -5.10
CA VAL A 172 -5.53 11.20 -6.27
C VAL A 172 -5.94 10.51 -7.58
N TRP A 173 -6.05 9.18 -7.59
CA TRP A 173 -6.24 8.40 -8.82
C TRP A 173 -7.68 8.01 -9.11
N GLU A 174 -8.43 7.56 -8.10
CA GLU A 174 -9.79 7.01 -8.25
C GLU A 174 -10.67 7.43 -7.08
N ARG A 175 -11.01 8.71 -7.07
CA ARG A 175 -11.65 9.35 -5.92
C ARG A 175 -12.95 8.65 -5.48
N LYS A 176 -13.82 8.28 -6.44
CA LYS A 176 -15.13 7.66 -6.13
C LYS A 176 -15.01 6.25 -5.57
N GLU A 177 -14.07 5.47 -6.07
CA GLU A 177 -13.83 4.09 -5.66
C GLU A 177 -13.00 4.02 -4.38
N THR A 178 -12.10 4.97 -4.18
CA THR A 178 -11.20 5.03 -3.01
C THR A 178 -11.87 5.63 -1.78
N LEU A 179 -12.80 6.56 -1.93
CA LEU A 179 -13.41 7.24 -0.78
C LEU A 179 -14.03 6.27 0.25
N PRO A 180 -14.78 5.23 -0.14
CA PRO A 180 -15.29 4.23 0.80
C PRO A 180 -14.19 3.37 1.46
N GLN A 181 -13.00 3.29 0.85
CA GLN A 181 -11.87 2.49 1.35
C GLN A 181 -11.01 3.24 2.38
N ILE A 182 -11.20 4.55 2.57
CA ILE A 182 -10.35 5.36 3.46
C ILE A 182 -10.21 4.75 4.87
N PRO A 183 -11.28 4.28 5.53
CA PRO A 183 -11.13 3.64 6.85
C PRO A 183 -10.25 2.38 6.80
N GLY A 184 -10.44 1.53 5.79
CA GLY A 184 -9.63 0.31 5.59
C GLY A 184 -8.17 0.63 5.26
N LEU A 185 -7.91 1.60 4.39
CA LEU A 185 -6.55 2.06 4.05
C LEU A 185 -5.84 2.66 5.26
N TRP A 186 -6.55 3.45 6.07
CA TRP A 186 -6.02 4.00 7.31
C TRP A 186 -5.66 2.89 8.30
N LEU A 187 -6.56 1.93 8.53
CA LEU A 187 -6.33 0.78 9.40
C LEU A 187 -5.16 -0.08 8.90
N MET A 188 -5.09 -0.34 7.58
CA MET A 188 -3.96 -1.02 6.96
C MET A 188 -2.66 -0.29 7.25
N GLY A 189 -2.67 1.05 7.14
CA GLY A 189 -1.55 1.90 7.49
C GLY A 189 -1.08 1.71 8.94
N MET A 190 -2.00 1.69 9.89
CA MET A 190 -1.72 1.46 11.30
C MET A 190 -1.10 0.08 11.55
N ILE A 191 -1.62 -0.96 10.92
CA ILE A 191 -1.11 -2.33 11.03
C ILE A 191 0.31 -2.46 10.48
N LEU A 192 0.60 -1.83 9.35
CA LEU A 192 1.94 -1.83 8.76
C LEU A 192 2.97 -1.09 9.63
N ILE A 193 2.56 -0.02 10.33
CA ILE A 193 3.40 0.61 11.35
C ILE A 193 3.60 -0.34 12.53
N GLY A 194 2.56 -1.00 12.99
CA GLY A 194 2.64 -2.05 14.02
C GLY A 194 3.64 -3.15 13.62
N ALA A 195 3.59 -3.62 12.38
CA ALA A 195 4.52 -4.61 11.85
C ALA A 195 5.98 -4.11 11.88
N ARG A 196 6.23 -2.83 11.54
CA ARG A 196 7.55 -2.21 11.68
C ARG A 196 8.04 -2.19 13.13
N ILE A 197 7.17 -1.82 14.07
CA ILE A 197 7.51 -1.74 15.51
C ILE A 197 7.89 -3.13 16.04
N ILE A 198 7.07 -4.13 15.76
CA ILE A 198 7.29 -5.53 16.18
C ILE A 198 8.58 -6.10 15.57
N ASN A 199 8.91 -5.69 14.37
CA ASN A 199 10.14 -6.09 13.68
C ASN A 199 11.35 -5.20 14.05
N ASN A 200 11.38 -4.66 15.28
CA ASN A 200 12.47 -3.83 15.80
C ASN A 200 12.82 -2.62 14.92
N GLY A 201 11.83 -1.98 14.34
CA GLY A 201 12.00 -0.84 13.46
C GLY A 201 12.36 -1.18 12.01
N ASN A 202 12.56 -2.47 11.68
CA ASN A 202 12.84 -2.92 10.32
C ASN A 202 11.54 -3.01 9.48
N LEU A 203 11.59 -2.58 8.22
CA LEU A 203 10.45 -2.54 7.31
C LEU A 203 10.10 -3.91 6.69
N GLY A 204 10.95 -4.94 6.84
CA GLY A 204 10.77 -6.20 6.12
C GLY A 204 9.40 -6.82 6.30
N LEU A 205 8.90 -6.90 7.54
CA LEU A 205 7.58 -7.48 7.83
C LEU A 205 6.45 -6.65 7.20
N ALA A 206 6.52 -5.31 7.28
CA ALA A 206 5.55 -4.42 6.66
C ALA A 206 5.58 -4.53 5.13
N ILE A 207 6.76 -4.55 4.51
CA ILE A 207 6.92 -4.76 3.06
C ILE A 207 6.29 -6.09 2.64
N GLY A 208 6.54 -7.17 3.37
CA GLY A 208 5.98 -8.48 3.07
C GLY A 208 4.45 -8.51 3.14
N LEU A 209 3.87 -7.97 4.22
CA LEU A 209 2.41 -7.87 4.40
C LEU A 209 1.77 -7.06 3.26
N HIS A 210 2.32 -5.89 2.97
CA HIS A 210 1.81 -5.00 1.93
C HIS A 210 1.91 -5.65 0.55
N THR A 211 3.07 -6.24 0.23
CA THR A 211 3.28 -6.98 -1.02
C THR A 211 2.25 -8.08 -1.21
N GLY A 212 1.98 -8.89 -0.19
CA GLY A 212 1.05 -10.01 -0.32
C GLY A 212 -0.39 -9.56 -0.50
N TRP A 213 -0.82 -8.49 0.16
CA TRP A 213 -2.15 -7.93 -0.07
C TRP A 213 -2.30 -7.35 -1.48
N ILE A 214 -1.34 -6.53 -1.96
CA ILE A 214 -1.36 -6.03 -3.35
C ILE A 214 -1.34 -7.20 -4.33
N TRP A 215 -0.41 -8.13 -4.17
CA TRP A 215 -0.23 -9.25 -5.08
C TRP A 215 -1.47 -10.12 -5.17
N GLY A 216 -2.00 -10.57 -4.02
CA GLY A 216 -3.16 -11.46 -3.98
C GLY A 216 -4.40 -10.81 -4.59
N LEU A 217 -4.73 -9.58 -4.17
CA LEU A 217 -5.91 -8.87 -4.68
C LEU A 217 -5.78 -8.52 -6.16
N THR A 218 -4.61 -8.02 -6.60
CA THR A 218 -4.39 -7.65 -8.00
C THR A 218 -4.38 -8.88 -8.91
N CYS A 219 -3.86 -10.02 -8.46
CA CYS A 219 -3.91 -11.28 -9.21
C CYS A 219 -5.35 -11.75 -9.40
N ILE A 220 -6.16 -11.74 -8.35
CA ILE A 220 -7.57 -12.15 -8.40
C ILE A 220 -8.35 -11.24 -9.37
N ASP A 221 -8.17 -9.93 -9.26
CA ASP A 221 -8.85 -8.93 -10.08
C ASP A 221 -8.40 -9.01 -11.56
N SER A 222 -7.09 -8.98 -11.82
CA SER A 222 -6.54 -8.98 -13.18
C SER A 222 -6.84 -10.27 -13.94
N ALA A 223 -6.87 -11.42 -13.25
CA ALA A 223 -7.30 -12.69 -13.83
C ALA A 223 -8.82 -12.81 -13.91
N GLN A 224 -9.56 -11.87 -13.31
CA GLN A 224 -11.02 -11.97 -13.13
C GLN A 224 -11.42 -13.33 -12.54
N LEU A 225 -10.65 -13.81 -11.59
CA LEU A 225 -10.81 -15.13 -10.99
C LEU A 225 -12.05 -15.23 -10.10
N LEU A 226 -12.55 -14.07 -9.66
CA LEU A 226 -13.66 -13.96 -8.72
C LEU A 226 -14.63 -12.88 -9.16
N THR A 227 -15.93 -13.14 -8.96
CA THR A 227 -16.99 -12.11 -9.06
C THR A 227 -17.84 -12.10 -7.80
N TYR A 228 -18.14 -10.91 -7.31
CA TYR A 228 -19.03 -10.74 -6.17
C TYR A 228 -20.49 -10.96 -6.55
N SER A 229 -21.24 -11.65 -5.68
CA SER A 229 -22.67 -11.89 -5.88
C SER A 229 -23.50 -10.61 -5.87
N LYS A 230 -23.02 -9.55 -5.19
CA LYS A 230 -23.58 -8.20 -5.18
C LYS A 230 -22.48 -7.19 -5.46
N LYS A 231 -22.77 -6.21 -6.32
CA LYS A 231 -21.82 -5.16 -6.70
C LYS A 231 -21.45 -4.25 -5.54
N ASP A 232 -22.43 -3.89 -4.72
CA ASP A 232 -22.28 -3.06 -3.54
C ASP A 232 -22.81 -3.78 -2.32
N SER A 233 -21.95 -4.06 -1.37
CA SER A 233 -22.25 -4.77 -0.13
C SER A 233 -21.43 -4.22 1.01
N TRP A 234 -22.07 -3.95 2.14
CA TRP A 234 -21.36 -3.58 3.37
C TRP A 234 -20.47 -4.71 3.91
N LEU A 235 -20.76 -5.96 3.51
CA LEU A 235 -19.95 -7.14 3.87
C LEU A 235 -18.68 -7.23 3.03
N THR A 236 -18.81 -7.28 1.70
CA THR A 236 -17.71 -7.55 0.76
C THR A 236 -17.08 -6.29 0.19
N GLY A 237 -17.67 -5.13 0.45
CA GLY A 237 -17.18 -3.82 0.05
C GLY A 237 -18.07 -3.14 -1.00
N PHE A 238 -18.01 -1.81 -1.01
CA PHE A 238 -18.62 -0.98 -2.02
C PHE A 238 -17.74 -0.94 -3.26
N SER A 239 -18.35 -0.92 -4.44
CA SER A 239 -17.65 -0.94 -5.73
C SER A 239 -16.70 -2.15 -5.90
N GLN A 240 -17.01 -3.27 -5.26
CA GLN A 240 -16.18 -4.49 -5.25
C GLN A 240 -14.79 -4.28 -4.64
N GLN A 241 -14.66 -3.31 -3.74
CA GLN A 241 -13.39 -3.00 -3.06
C GLN A 241 -13.37 -3.60 -1.65
N PRO A 242 -12.56 -4.64 -1.36
CA PRO A 242 -12.56 -5.35 -0.08
C PRO A 242 -12.31 -4.44 1.13
N LEU A 243 -11.45 -3.42 1.00
CA LEU A 243 -11.15 -2.47 2.07
C LEU A 243 -12.32 -1.52 2.41
N ALA A 244 -13.37 -1.49 1.57
CA ALA A 244 -14.61 -0.78 1.83
C ALA A 244 -15.68 -1.67 2.47
N GLY A 245 -15.35 -2.91 2.84
CA GLY A 245 -16.25 -3.90 3.43
C GLY A 245 -15.79 -4.42 4.78
N ILE A 246 -16.74 -4.92 5.58
CA ILE A 246 -16.45 -5.49 6.89
C ILE A 246 -15.52 -6.70 6.79
N ALA A 247 -15.64 -7.52 5.75
CA ALA A 247 -14.78 -8.68 5.55
C ALA A 247 -13.29 -8.27 5.45
N GLY A 248 -12.97 -7.28 4.61
CA GLY A 248 -11.61 -6.75 4.50
C GLY A 248 -11.10 -6.08 5.78
N ILE A 249 -11.95 -5.28 6.42
CA ILE A 249 -11.61 -4.65 7.72
C ILE A 249 -11.38 -5.72 8.79
N SER A 250 -12.20 -6.77 8.85
CA SER A 250 -12.01 -7.89 9.78
C SER A 250 -10.72 -8.66 9.53
N CYS A 251 -10.34 -8.83 8.25
CA CYS A 251 -9.05 -9.39 7.86
C CYS A 251 -7.88 -8.59 8.43
N LEU A 252 -7.95 -7.27 8.31
CA LEU A 252 -6.94 -6.37 8.86
C LEU A 252 -6.87 -6.48 10.39
N PHE A 253 -8.01 -6.47 11.10
CA PHE A 253 -8.03 -6.67 12.55
C PHE A 253 -7.46 -8.02 12.97
N LEU A 254 -7.78 -9.10 12.26
CA LEU A 254 -7.21 -10.42 12.51
C LEU A 254 -5.68 -10.39 12.35
N THR A 255 -5.18 -9.80 11.26
CA THR A 255 -3.74 -9.64 11.03
C THR A 255 -3.09 -8.82 12.15
N GLY A 256 -3.69 -7.69 12.54
CA GLY A 256 -3.22 -6.87 13.66
C GLY A 256 -3.18 -7.64 14.98
N SER A 257 -4.19 -8.49 15.26
CA SER A 257 -4.23 -9.33 16.44
C SER A 257 -3.13 -10.40 16.45
N ILE A 258 -2.86 -11.02 15.30
CA ILE A 258 -1.74 -11.97 15.15
C ILE A 258 -0.41 -11.27 15.43
N LEU A 259 -0.20 -10.09 14.85
CA LEU A 259 1.01 -9.28 15.10
C LEU A 259 1.14 -8.92 16.59
N TRP A 260 0.04 -8.56 17.23
CA TRP A 260 0.03 -8.28 18.68
C TRP A 260 0.45 -9.51 19.52
N ILE A 261 -0.05 -10.69 19.18
CA ILE A 261 0.33 -11.95 19.87
C ILE A 261 1.82 -12.23 19.63
N MET A 262 2.35 -11.97 18.45
CA MET A 262 3.77 -12.16 18.13
C MET A 262 4.70 -11.18 18.86
N SER A 263 4.18 -10.06 19.37
CA SER A 263 4.97 -9.06 20.10
C SER A 263 5.10 -9.33 21.60
N ASN A 264 4.31 -10.24 22.14
CA ASN A 264 4.31 -10.65 23.55
C ASN A 264 4.97 -12.02 23.72
#